data_df59f802fdf6f0484d8e9e6175d6a74c
#
_entry.id   df59f802fdf6f0484d8e9e6175d6a74c
#
_cell.length_a   1.000
_cell.length_b   1.000
_cell.length_c   1.000
_cell.angle_alpha   90.00
_cell.angle_beta   90.00
_cell.angle_gamma   90.00
#
_symmetry.space_group_name_H-M   'P 1'
#
loop_
_entity.id
_entity.type
_entity.pdbx_description
1 polymer ?
#
loop_
_entity_poly.entity_id
_entity_poly.type
_entity_poly.pdbx_seq_one_letter_code
_entity_poly.pdbx_strand_id
1 'polypeptide(L)'
;MNIEMLNLLDRFYALLWPMLRISAFLAFSSIFSIRAVNLRIRIAVALVLTIFLSLQVEVPRIDPVSPEGLKEIFNQLSIGLAMALIMLIATGAVVLAGQTVSGAMGLSMANMVDPSMGSVPLMSQFFNILGTLVFLAIGGHLIVFGLLLESFTLFPIGKVFLTQDLLAKMTAWGAMMFVAALLIALPVMITLLFVNIGVGFITRARSEEHT
;
A
#
# COMPACT_ATOMS: atom_id res chain seq x y z
N MET A 1 2.23 -45.64 -7.91
CA MET A 1 1.67 -44.28 -7.74
C MET A 1 1.13 -43.86 -9.09
N ASN A 2 -0.20 -43.61 -9.21
CA ASN A 2 -0.82 -43.43 -10.54
C ASN A 2 -0.37 -42.10 -11.19
N ILE A 3 -0.13 -42.17 -12.50
CA ILE A 3 0.30 -41.00 -13.32
C ILE A 3 -0.69 -39.81 -13.14
N GLU A 4 -1.97 -40.10 -12.96
CA GLU A 4 -2.99 -39.08 -12.68
C GLU A 4 -2.81 -38.34 -11.35
N MET A 5 -2.35 -39.05 -10.29
CA MET A 5 -2.08 -38.46 -8.98
C MET A 5 -0.86 -37.55 -9.02
N LEU A 6 0.18 -37.91 -9.77
CA LEU A 6 1.34 -37.06 -10.00
C LEU A 6 0.96 -35.76 -10.74
N ASN A 7 0.12 -35.85 -11.77
CA ASN A 7 -0.37 -34.70 -12.52
C ASN A 7 -1.24 -33.77 -11.64
N LEU A 8 -2.01 -34.31 -10.71
CA LEU A 8 -2.82 -33.53 -9.77
C LEU A 8 -1.92 -32.78 -8.76
N LEU A 9 -0.90 -33.43 -8.23
CA LEU A 9 0.07 -32.81 -7.33
C LEU A 9 0.84 -31.67 -8.01
N ASP A 10 1.25 -31.88 -9.27
CA ASP A 10 1.94 -30.86 -10.05
C ASP A 10 1.08 -29.61 -10.26
N ARG A 11 -0.18 -29.79 -10.60
CA ARG A 11 -1.15 -28.69 -10.74
C ARG A 11 -1.39 -27.99 -9.41
N PHE A 12 -1.45 -28.74 -8.31
CA PHE A 12 -1.60 -28.17 -6.98
C PHE A 12 -0.41 -27.29 -6.61
N TYR A 13 0.83 -27.73 -6.82
CA TYR A 13 2.03 -26.94 -6.54
C TYR A 13 2.13 -25.72 -7.45
N ALA A 14 1.78 -25.86 -8.72
CA ALA A 14 1.74 -24.75 -9.67
C ALA A 14 0.79 -23.61 -9.24
N LEU A 15 -0.26 -23.93 -8.53
CA LEU A 15 -1.23 -22.94 -8.01
C LEU A 15 -0.86 -22.43 -6.61
N LEU A 16 -0.33 -23.30 -5.74
CA LEU A 16 -0.12 -22.98 -4.33
C LEU A 16 0.90 -21.86 -4.13
N TRP A 17 2.06 -21.94 -4.76
CA TRP A 17 3.16 -20.99 -4.56
C TRP A 17 2.82 -19.58 -5.04
N PRO A 18 2.31 -19.38 -6.27
CA PRO A 18 1.88 -18.05 -6.70
C PRO A 18 0.71 -17.50 -5.87
N MET A 19 -0.22 -18.36 -5.47
CA MET A 19 -1.37 -17.97 -4.66
C MET A 19 -0.96 -17.39 -3.30
N LEU A 20 0.09 -17.95 -2.66
CA LEU A 20 0.60 -17.43 -1.39
C LEU A 20 1.11 -15.99 -1.53
N ARG A 21 1.91 -15.69 -2.56
CA ARG A 21 2.44 -14.34 -2.82
C ARG A 21 1.33 -13.35 -3.15
N ILE A 22 0.45 -13.72 -4.07
CA ILE A 22 -0.65 -12.86 -4.51
C ILE A 22 -1.63 -12.60 -3.37
N SER A 23 -1.99 -13.62 -2.60
CA SER A 23 -2.91 -13.47 -1.47
C SER A 23 -2.31 -12.60 -0.35
N ALA A 24 -1.02 -12.75 -0.04
CA ALA A 24 -0.31 -11.89 0.91
C ALA A 24 -0.32 -10.43 0.44
N PHE A 25 0.00 -10.18 -0.84
CA PHE A 25 -0.07 -8.84 -1.40
C PHE A 25 -1.47 -8.23 -1.29
N LEU A 26 -2.52 -8.92 -1.74
CA LEU A 26 -3.90 -8.41 -1.71
C LEU A 26 -4.46 -8.25 -0.29
N ALA A 27 -4.00 -9.07 0.67
CA ALA A 27 -4.43 -8.97 2.06
C ALA A 27 -3.89 -7.71 2.75
N PHE A 28 -2.65 -7.33 2.47
CA PHE A 28 -1.96 -6.23 3.15
C PHE A 28 -1.89 -4.94 2.34
N SER A 29 -2.22 -4.96 1.05
CA SER A 29 -2.26 -3.76 0.22
C SER A 29 -3.38 -2.82 0.64
N SER A 30 -3.04 -1.54 0.92
CA SER A 30 -3.99 -0.55 1.44
C SER A 30 -5.16 -0.26 0.50
N ILE A 31 -4.95 -0.29 -0.82
CA ILE A 31 -5.98 0.00 -1.83
C ILE A 31 -6.96 -1.17 -1.96
N PHE A 32 -6.46 -2.40 -1.93
CA PHE A 32 -7.32 -3.59 -2.06
C PHE A 32 -7.87 -4.07 -0.69
N SER A 33 -7.35 -3.55 0.42
CA SER A 33 -7.77 -3.85 1.79
C SER A 33 -8.89 -2.92 2.31
N ILE A 34 -9.44 -2.05 1.47
CA ILE A 34 -10.57 -1.18 1.83
C ILE A 34 -11.76 -2.06 2.29
N ARG A 35 -12.47 -1.62 3.33
CA ARG A 35 -13.64 -2.33 3.89
C ARG A 35 -14.72 -2.69 2.87
N ALA A 36 -14.77 -1.97 1.73
CA ALA A 36 -15.69 -2.24 0.62
C ALA A 36 -15.35 -3.53 -0.15
N VAL A 37 -14.09 -4.00 -0.13
CA VAL A 37 -13.67 -5.22 -0.83
C VAL A 37 -13.74 -6.40 0.13
N ASN A 38 -14.81 -7.20 -0.02
CA ASN A 38 -15.01 -8.40 0.80
C ASN A 38 -13.85 -9.41 0.59
N LEU A 39 -13.50 -10.14 1.64
CA LEU A 39 -12.48 -11.20 1.58
C LEU A 39 -12.72 -12.20 0.44
N ARG A 40 -13.98 -12.51 0.14
CA ARG A 40 -14.36 -13.41 -0.96
C ARG A 40 -13.89 -12.88 -2.32
N ILE A 41 -14.02 -11.56 -2.55
CA ILE A 41 -13.58 -10.92 -3.80
C ILE A 41 -12.07 -10.97 -3.91
N ARG A 42 -11.33 -10.73 -2.81
CA ARG A 42 -9.86 -10.83 -2.79
C ARG A 42 -9.38 -12.23 -3.12
N ILE A 43 -10.02 -13.27 -2.55
CA ILE A 43 -9.69 -14.67 -2.84
C ILE A 43 -9.99 -14.98 -4.32
N ALA A 44 -11.12 -14.52 -4.85
CA ALA A 44 -11.47 -14.74 -6.25
C ALA A 44 -10.45 -14.07 -7.20
N VAL A 45 -10.05 -12.82 -6.92
CA VAL A 45 -9.02 -12.11 -7.71
C VAL A 45 -7.68 -12.81 -7.58
N ALA A 46 -7.28 -13.24 -6.38
CA ALA A 46 -6.04 -14.00 -6.18
C ALA A 46 -6.04 -15.30 -7.00
N LEU A 47 -7.14 -16.03 -7.02
CA LEU A 47 -7.30 -17.26 -7.80
C LEU A 47 -7.19 -17.00 -9.30
N VAL A 48 -7.89 -16.01 -9.83
CA VAL A 48 -7.85 -15.65 -11.25
C VAL A 48 -6.44 -15.28 -11.68
N LEU A 49 -5.75 -14.41 -10.91
CA LEU A 49 -4.37 -14.02 -11.19
C LEU A 49 -3.42 -15.21 -11.09
N THR A 50 -3.63 -16.11 -10.13
CA THR A 50 -2.81 -17.31 -9.96
C THR A 50 -2.96 -18.25 -11.16
N ILE A 51 -4.18 -18.49 -11.63
CA ILE A 51 -4.43 -19.32 -12.80
C ILE A 51 -3.77 -18.70 -14.04
N PHE A 52 -3.93 -17.40 -14.25
CA PHE A 52 -3.30 -16.69 -15.36
C PHE A 52 -1.76 -16.82 -15.32
N LEU A 53 -1.17 -16.69 -14.14
CA LEU A 53 0.27 -16.78 -13.93
C LEU A 53 0.80 -18.20 -14.11
N SER A 54 0.07 -19.21 -13.64
CA SER A 54 0.47 -20.62 -13.75
C SER A 54 0.60 -21.11 -15.22
N LEU A 55 0.01 -20.37 -16.15
CA LEU A 55 0.15 -20.62 -17.60
C LEU A 55 1.45 -20.00 -18.17
N GLN A 56 2.10 -19.07 -17.46
CA GLN A 56 3.24 -18.31 -17.97
C GLN A 56 4.55 -18.62 -17.25
N VAL A 57 4.49 -19.12 -16.02
CA VAL A 57 5.65 -19.34 -15.17
C VAL A 57 5.77 -20.81 -14.82
N GLU A 58 6.94 -21.39 -15.05
CA GLU A 58 7.26 -22.73 -14.56
C GLU A 58 7.50 -22.68 -13.05
N VAL A 59 6.69 -23.42 -12.32
CA VAL A 59 6.77 -23.50 -10.86
C VAL A 59 7.52 -24.76 -10.46
N PRO A 60 8.60 -24.65 -9.65
CA PRO A 60 9.35 -25.80 -9.18
C PRO A 60 8.51 -26.68 -8.26
N ARG A 61 8.74 -27.99 -8.32
CA ARG A 61 8.11 -29.00 -7.45
C ARG A 61 8.78 -28.98 -6.08
N ILE A 62 8.28 -28.17 -5.17
CA ILE A 62 8.74 -28.12 -3.79
C ILE A 62 7.62 -28.66 -2.91
N ASP A 63 7.90 -29.67 -2.10
CA ASP A 63 6.91 -30.20 -1.16
C ASP A 63 6.65 -29.19 -0.01
N PRO A 64 5.42 -28.71 0.17
CA PRO A 64 5.10 -27.73 1.21
C PRO A 64 5.38 -28.19 2.64
N VAL A 65 5.39 -29.50 2.88
CA VAL A 65 5.62 -30.09 4.21
C VAL A 65 7.12 -30.31 4.48
N SER A 66 7.96 -30.17 3.46
CA SER A 66 9.43 -30.27 3.61
C SER A 66 10.01 -29.01 4.30
N PRO A 67 11.21 -29.11 4.91
CA PRO A 67 11.91 -27.93 5.44
C PRO A 67 12.16 -26.84 4.37
N GLU A 68 12.40 -27.24 3.12
CA GLU A 68 12.52 -26.33 1.98
C GLU A 68 11.19 -25.65 1.67
N GLY A 69 10.08 -26.40 1.69
CA GLY A 69 8.73 -25.87 1.49
C GLY A 69 8.35 -24.86 2.55
N LEU A 70 8.69 -25.10 3.81
CA LEU A 70 8.41 -24.15 4.89
C LEU A 70 9.19 -22.84 4.71
N LYS A 71 10.45 -22.91 4.30
CA LYS A 71 11.24 -21.72 3.94
C LYS A 71 10.62 -20.98 2.76
N GLU A 72 10.12 -21.71 1.77
CA GLU A 72 9.51 -21.11 0.59
C GLU A 72 8.17 -20.46 0.90
N ILE A 73 7.33 -21.01 1.78
CA ILE A 73 6.11 -20.35 2.28
C ILE A 73 6.47 -18.98 2.87
N PHE A 74 7.47 -18.96 3.78
CA PHE A 74 7.92 -17.71 4.39
C PHE A 74 8.45 -16.72 3.35
N ASN A 75 9.19 -17.19 2.38
CA ASN A 75 9.77 -16.41 1.29
C ASN A 75 8.66 -15.77 0.44
N GLN A 76 7.67 -16.55 -0.03
CA GLN A 76 6.56 -16.06 -0.84
C GLN A 76 5.69 -15.04 -0.09
N LEU A 77 5.39 -15.29 1.18
CA LEU A 77 4.66 -14.35 2.04
C LEU A 77 5.44 -13.05 2.22
N SER A 78 6.77 -13.13 2.42
CA SER A 78 7.63 -11.96 2.60
C SER A 78 7.70 -11.09 1.34
N ILE A 79 7.77 -11.69 0.15
CA ILE A 79 7.73 -10.95 -1.12
C ILE A 79 6.38 -10.24 -1.27
N GLY A 80 5.27 -10.95 -1.08
CA GLY A 80 3.93 -10.36 -1.15
C GLY A 80 3.74 -9.22 -0.16
N LEU A 81 4.21 -9.37 1.07
CA LEU A 81 4.19 -8.34 2.10
C LEU A 81 5.05 -7.13 1.72
N ALA A 82 6.26 -7.35 1.19
CA ALA A 82 7.16 -6.27 0.75
C ALA A 82 6.51 -5.41 -0.34
N MET A 83 5.86 -6.03 -1.31
CA MET A 83 5.12 -5.32 -2.35
C MET A 83 3.92 -4.54 -1.78
N ALA A 84 3.20 -5.13 -0.82
CA ALA A 84 2.11 -4.46 -0.13
C ALA A 84 2.60 -3.25 0.69
N LEU A 85 3.79 -3.33 1.31
CA LEU A 85 4.43 -2.22 2.02
C LEU A 85 4.74 -1.04 1.09
N ILE A 86 5.20 -1.28 -0.14
CA ILE A 86 5.42 -0.21 -1.12
C ILE A 86 4.10 0.55 -1.38
N MET A 87 3.01 -0.17 -1.58
CA MET A 87 1.68 0.42 -1.74
C MET A 87 1.22 1.18 -0.49
N LEU A 88 1.51 0.64 0.69
CA LEU A 88 1.19 1.28 1.97
C LEU A 88 1.98 2.59 2.13
N ILE A 89 3.25 2.62 1.74
CA ILE A 89 4.09 3.83 1.76
C ILE A 89 3.52 4.90 0.84
N ALA A 90 3.13 4.54 -0.38
CA ALA A 90 2.56 5.49 -1.35
C ALA A 90 1.24 6.10 -0.84
N THR A 91 0.31 5.27 -0.38
CA THR A 91 -0.98 5.76 0.18
C THR A 91 -0.79 6.47 1.51
N GLY A 92 0.16 6.02 2.34
CA GLY A 92 0.53 6.65 3.59
C GLY A 92 1.05 8.08 3.40
N ALA A 93 1.82 8.34 2.34
CA ALA A 93 2.28 9.68 1.98
C ALA A 93 1.11 10.65 1.73
N VAL A 94 0.09 10.19 1.01
CA VAL A 94 -1.12 10.98 0.71
C VAL A 94 -1.91 11.27 1.99
N VAL A 95 -2.10 10.28 2.85
CA VAL A 95 -2.80 10.43 4.13
C VAL A 95 -2.04 11.38 5.05
N LEU A 96 -0.72 11.23 5.14
CA LEU A 96 0.14 12.10 5.96
C LEU A 96 0.16 13.54 5.45
N ALA A 97 0.12 13.75 4.13
CA ALA A 97 -0.04 15.08 3.55
C ALA A 97 -1.35 15.74 4.01
N GLY A 98 -2.45 15.00 3.98
CA GLY A 98 -3.74 15.48 4.49
C GLY A 98 -3.72 15.81 5.98
N GLN A 99 -2.99 15.04 6.80
CA GLN A 99 -2.81 15.34 8.23
C GLN A 99 -2.02 16.62 8.45
N THR A 100 -0.95 16.83 7.69
CA THR A 100 -0.11 18.03 7.76
C THR A 100 -0.91 19.29 7.39
N VAL A 101 -1.72 19.20 6.33
CA VAL A 101 -2.62 20.29 5.92
C VAL A 101 -3.67 20.56 7.00
N SER A 102 -4.29 19.51 7.56
CA SER A 102 -5.27 19.63 8.64
C SER A 102 -4.67 20.32 9.88
N GLY A 103 -3.42 19.99 10.22
CA GLY A 103 -2.67 20.65 11.29
C GLY A 103 -2.44 22.12 11.03
N ALA A 104 -2.02 22.48 9.81
CA ALA A 104 -1.80 23.87 9.40
C ALA A 104 -3.08 24.71 9.38
N MET A 105 -4.24 24.09 9.16
CA MET A 105 -5.57 24.73 9.25
C MET A 105 -6.08 24.87 10.69
N GLY A 106 -5.40 24.33 11.68
CA GLY A 106 -5.86 24.32 13.07
C GLY A 106 -7.00 23.33 13.37
N LEU A 107 -7.43 22.53 12.37
CA LEU A 107 -8.53 21.57 12.53
C LEU A 107 -8.17 20.42 13.49
N SER A 108 -6.90 20.17 13.74
CA SER A 108 -6.42 19.18 14.72
C SER A 108 -6.79 19.55 16.17
N MET A 109 -7.02 20.84 16.45
CA MET A 109 -7.49 21.30 17.78
C MET A 109 -8.92 20.85 18.09
N ALA A 110 -9.78 20.71 17.08
CA ALA A 110 -11.14 20.22 17.27
C ALA A 110 -11.18 18.78 17.82
N ASN A 111 -10.22 17.94 17.41
CA ASN A 111 -10.08 16.57 17.92
C ASN A 111 -9.62 16.50 19.39
N MET A 112 -9.02 17.56 19.92
CA MET A 112 -8.65 17.65 21.34
C MET A 112 -9.86 17.97 22.24
N VAL A 113 -10.87 18.66 21.68
CA VAL A 113 -12.07 19.07 22.43
C VAL A 113 -13.08 17.94 22.55
N ASP A 114 -13.20 17.10 21.52
CA ASP A 114 -14.10 15.94 21.54
C ASP A 114 -13.42 14.68 20.93
N PRO A 115 -12.80 13.84 21.77
CA PRO A 115 -12.16 12.59 21.32
C PRO A 115 -13.15 11.58 20.73
N SER A 116 -14.46 11.72 20.96
CA SER A 116 -15.48 10.80 20.47
C SER A 116 -15.78 10.97 18.97
N MET A 117 -15.40 12.10 18.39
CA MET A 117 -15.63 12.41 16.97
C MET A 117 -14.74 11.65 15.98
N GLY A 118 -13.90 10.74 16.47
CA GLY A 118 -13.07 9.89 15.63
C GLY A 118 -11.74 10.54 15.20
N SER A 119 -10.67 9.78 15.31
CA SER A 119 -9.27 10.24 15.21
C SER A 119 -8.76 10.52 13.78
N VAL A 120 -9.60 10.42 12.74
CA VAL A 120 -9.13 10.64 11.36
C VAL A 120 -9.49 12.05 10.90
N PRO A 121 -8.49 12.93 10.71
CA PRO A 121 -8.75 14.28 10.21
C PRO A 121 -9.49 14.24 8.88
N LEU A 122 -10.56 15.03 8.73
CA LEU A 122 -11.38 15.11 7.52
C LEU A 122 -10.53 15.33 6.25
N MET A 123 -9.49 16.16 6.35
CA MET A 123 -8.57 16.41 5.24
C MET A 123 -7.79 15.17 4.82
N SER A 124 -7.33 14.33 5.76
CA SER A 124 -6.66 13.08 5.43
C SER A 124 -7.58 12.12 4.68
N GLN A 125 -8.85 12.05 5.11
CA GLN A 125 -9.84 11.21 4.42
C GLN A 125 -10.14 11.73 3.02
N PHE A 126 -10.28 13.04 2.86
CA PHE A 126 -10.47 13.69 1.56
C PHE A 126 -9.29 13.41 0.62
N PHE A 127 -8.05 13.61 1.08
CA PHE A 127 -6.84 13.32 0.29
C PHE A 127 -6.73 11.85 -0.06
N ASN A 128 -7.08 10.95 0.85
CA ASN A 128 -7.05 9.51 0.59
C ASN A 128 -8.06 9.10 -0.49
N ILE A 129 -9.29 9.61 -0.43
CA ILE A 129 -10.32 9.35 -1.44
C ILE A 129 -9.88 9.92 -2.79
N LEU A 130 -9.45 11.18 -2.83
CA LEU A 130 -8.98 11.84 -4.04
C LEU A 130 -7.79 11.10 -4.65
N GLY A 131 -6.79 10.77 -3.83
CA GLY A 131 -5.61 10.00 -4.25
C GLY A 131 -5.97 8.63 -4.80
N THR A 132 -6.91 7.94 -4.19
CA THR A 132 -7.40 6.64 -4.69
C THR A 132 -8.12 6.80 -6.03
N LEU A 133 -8.96 7.81 -6.20
CA LEU A 133 -9.65 8.09 -7.47
C LEU A 133 -8.66 8.43 -8.58
N VAL A 134 -7.67 9.28 -8.30
CA VAL A 134 -6.61 9.62 -9.26
C VAL A 134 -5.81 8.36 -9.62
N PHE A 135 -5.41 7.56 -8.63
CA PHE A 135 -4.70 6.30 -8.87
C PHE A 135 -5.49 5.36 -9.79
N LEU A 136 -6.79 5.22 -9.58
CA LEU A 136 -7.64 4.40 -10.44
C LEU A 136 -7.80 5.01 -11.83
N ALA A 137 -7.95 6.33 -11.93
CA ALA A 137 -8.13 7.04 -13.19
C ALA A 137 -6.92 6.93 -14.13
N ILE A 138 -5.70 6.94 -13.57
CA ILE A 138 -4.46 6.75 -14.36
C ILE A 138 -4.14 5.28 -14.65
N GLY A 139 -5.02 4.34 -14.26
CA GLY A 139 -4.78 2.92 -14.44
C GLY A 139 -3.72 2.31 -13.50
N GLY A 140 -3.42 2.97 -12.36
CA GLY A 140 -2.40 2.53 -11.41
C GLY A 140 -2.59 1.09 -10.90
N HIS A 141 -3.83 0.63 -10.80
CA HIS A 141 -4.14 -0.76 -10.44
C HIS A 141 -3.60 -1.76 -11.48
N LEU A 142 -3.59 -1.42 -12.77
CA LEU A 142 -3.03 -2.27 -13.83
C LEU A 142 -1.50 -2.34 -13.73
N ILE A 143 -0.86 -1.19 -13.44
CA ILE A 143 0.60 -1.13 -13.23
C ILE A 143 0.99 -2.03 -12.05
N VAL A 144 0.25 -1.95 -10.95
CA VAL A 144 0.53 -2.75 -9.75
C VAL A 144 0.35 -4.24 -10.01
N PHE A 145 -0.67 -4.65 -10.74
CA PHE A 145 -0.82 -6.05 -11.16
C PHE A 145 0.29 -6.49 -12.11
N GLY A 146 0.72 -5.62 -13.04
CA GLY A 146 1.87 -5.88 -13.90
C GLY A 146 3.15 -6.12 -13.09
N LEU A 147 3.46 -5.24 -12.12
CA LEU A 147 4.61 -5.39 -11.22
C LEU A 147 4.52 -6.67 -10.37
N LEU A 148 3.30 -7.05 -9.93
CA LEU A 148 3.08 -8.29 -9.19
C LEU A 148 3.42 -9.50 -10.04
N LEU A 149 3.01 -9.52 -11.30
CA LEU A 149 3.35 -10.59 -12.24
C LEU A 149 4.86 -10.60 -12.56
N GLU A 150 5.46 -9.43 -12.78
CA GLU A 150 6.90 -9.29 -13.02
C GLU A 150 7.74 -9.74 -11.81
N SER A 151 7.20 -9.63 -10.59
CA SER A 151 7.89 -10.09 -9.39
C SER A 151 8.25 -11.57 -9.42
N PHE A 152 7.55 -12.40 -10.19
CA PHE A 152 7.86 -13.82 -10.34
C PHE A 152 9.07 -14.08 -11.26
N THR A 153 9.35 -13.16 -12.17
CA THR A 153 10.57 -13.21 -13.00
C THR A 153 11.78 -12.65 -12.26
N LEU A 154 11.60 -11.60 -11.49
CA LEU A 154 12.67 -10.97 -10.70
C LEU A 154 13.05 -11.82 -9.48
N PHE A 155 12.06 -12.40 -8.81
CA PHE A 155 12.22 -13.25 -7.63
C PHE A 155 11.56 -14.61 -7.88
N PRO A 156 12.19 -15.50 -8.66
CA PRO A 156 11.66 -16.81 -8.96
C PRO A 156 11.45 -17.65 -7.70
N ILE A 157 10.46 -18.50 -7.73
CA ILE A 157 10.14 -19.43 -6.65
C ILE A 157 11.35 -20.35 -6.40
N GLY A 158 11.72 -20.56 -5.13
CA GLY A 158 12.89 -21.34 -4.72
C GLY A 158 14.17 -20.52 -4.51
N LYS A 159 14.16 -19.18 -4.74
CA LYS A 159 15.30 -18.30 -4.44
C LYS A 159 15.05 -17.46 -3.20
N VAL A 160 16.11 -17.26 -2.40
CA VAL A 160 16.03 -16.45 -1.18
C VAL A 160 15.81 -14.97 -1.55
N PHE A 161 14.78 -14.37 -0.96
CA PHE A 161 14.42 -12.97 -1.16
C PHE A 161 14.97 -12.05 -0.06
N LEU A 162 14.84 -12.46 1.20
CA LEU A 162 15.24 -11.63 2.34
C LEU A 162 16.76 -11.56 2.46
N THR A 163 17.33 -10.47 1.95
CA THR A 163 18.73 -10.09 2.15
C THR A 163 18.82 -8.85 3.04
N GLN A 164 19.94 -8.68 3.73
CA GLN A 164 20.17 -7.50 4.58
C GLN A 164 20.10 -6.19 3.78
N ASP A 165 20.58 -6.18 2.53
CA ASP A 165 20.53 -5.04 1.62
C ASP A 165 19.07 -4.67 1.27
N LEU A 166 18.20 -5.65 1.06
CA LEU A 166 16.79 -5.41 0.80
C LEU A 166 16.09 -4.76 1.99
N LEU A 167 16.34 -5.24 3.20
CA LEU A 167 15.76 -4.65 4.42
C LEU A 167 16.20 -3.20 4.61
N ALA A 168 17.47 -2.89 4.34
CA ALA A 168 17.97 -1.52 4.37
C ALA A 168 17.28 -0.63 3.33
N LYS A 169 17.06 -1.12 2.11
CA LYS A 169 16.31 -0.41 1.06
C LYS A 169 14.84 -0.19 1.43
N MET A 170 14.19 -1.17 2.03
CA MET A 170 12.79 -1.03 2.47
C MET A 170 12.63 0.03 3.56
N THR A 171 13.58 0.12 4.51
CA THR A 171 13.58 1.19 5.53
C THR A 171 13.82 2.56 4.92
N ALA A 172 14.71 2.68 3.93
CA ALA A 172 14.95 3.92 3.20
C ALA A 172 13.70 4.37 2.43
N TRP A 173 12.97 3.44 1.82
CA TRP A 173 11.68 3.76 1.16
C TRP A 173 10.63 4.25 2.15
N GLY A 174 10.59 3.70 3.37
CA GLY A 174 9.73 4.22 4.44
C GLY A 174 10.00 5.69 4.75
N ALA A 175 11.26 6.14 4.73
CA ALA A 175 11.62 7.54 4.90
C ALA A 175 11.10 8.43 3.74
N MET A 176 11.07 7.91 2.50
CA MET A 176 10.52 8.62 1.35
C MET A 176 9.03 8.97 1.49
N MET A 177 8.27 8.23 2.30
CA MET A 177 6.88 8.55 2.62
C MET A 177 6.75 9.95 3.22
N PHE A 178 7.62 10.32 4.15
CA PHE A 178 7.60 11.64 4.80
C PHE A 178 7.97 12.75 3.83
N VAL A 179 8.99 12.52 2.99
CA VAL A 179 9.40 13.49 1.96
C VAL A 179 8.26 13.72 0.96
N ALA A 180 7.65 12.65 0.45
CA ALA A 180 6.52 12.74 -0.47
C ALA A 180 5.30 13.45 0.17
N ALA A 181 5.00 13.15 1.42
CA ALA A 181 3.92 13.81 2.15
C ALA A 181 4.14 15.32 2.28
N LEU A 182 5.36 15.74 2.62
CA LEU A 182 5.72 17.16 2.67
C LEU A 182 5.61 17.84 1.31
N LEU A 183 6.12 17.22 0.25
CA LEU A 183 6.03 17.78 -1.10
C LEU A 183 4.59 17.98 -1.57
N ILE A 184 3.68 17.06 -1.23
CA ILE A 184 2.26 17.17 -1.54
C ILE A 184 1.60 18.28 -0.69
N ALA A 185 1.95 18.40 0.59
CA ALA A 185 1.35 19.36 1.52
C ALA A 185 1.88 20.80 1.31
N LEU A 186 3.13 20.97 0.87
CA LEU A 186 3.83 22.24 0.77
C LEU A 186 3.03 23.36 0.05
N PRO A 187 2.48 23.15 -1.16
CA PRO A 187 1.74 24.21 -1.86
C PRO A 187 0.56 24.76 -1.04
N VAL A 188 -0.16 23.84 -0.39
CA VAL A 188 -1.32 24.20 0.44
C VAL A 188 -0.88 24.92 1.71
N MET A 189 0.18 24.45 2.36
CA MET A 189 0.73 25.06 3.58
C MET A 189 1.24 26.49 3.33
N ILE A 190 1.94 26.71 2.21
CA ILE A 190 2.41 28.03 1.82
C ILE A 190 1.24 28.98 1.58
N THR A 191 0.21 28.52 0.86
CA THR A 191 -1.00 29.30 0.62
C THR A 191 -1.69 29.68 1.93
N LEU A 192 -1.85 28.73 2.86
CA LEU A 192 -2.43 28.97 4.17
C LEU A 192 -1.61 29.96 5.00
N LEU A 193 -0.29 29.89 4.92
CA LEU A 193 0.61 30.84 5.59
C LEU A 193 0.34 32.28 5.12
N PHE A 194 0.27 32.51 3.79
CA PHE A 194 -0.05 33.83 3.24
C PHE A 194 -1.43 34.32 3.67
N VAL A 195 -2.45 33.46 3.67
CA VAL A 195 -3.79 33.81 4.15
C VAL A 195 -3.75 34.22 5.62
N ASN A 196 -3.08 33.44 6.47
CA ASN A 196 -2.99 33.71 7.90
C ASN A 196 -2.25 35.04 8.19
N ILE A 197 -1.17 35.34 7.46
CA ILE A 197 -0.46 36.61 7.54
C ILE A 197 -1.39 37.76 7.11
N GLY A 198 -2.10 37.65 5.98
CA GLY A 198 -3.03 38.63 5.49
C GLY A 198 -4.16 38.95 6.49
N VAL A 199 -4.77 37.89 7.06
CA VAL A 199 -5.79 38.05 8.11
C VAL A 199 -5.22 38.76 9.35
N GLY A 200 -3.98 38.39 9.76
CA GLY A 200 -3.30 39.03 10.88
C GLY A 200 -3.07 40.54 10.65
N PHE A 201 -2.69 40.96 9.44
CA PHE A 201 -2.58 42.39 9.12
C PHE A 201 -3.92 43.10 9.16
N ILE A 202 -5.00 42.51 8.62
CA ILE A 202 -6.34 43.12 8.61
C ILE A 202 -6.88 43.28 10.04
N THR A 203 -6.70 42.25 10.88
CA THR A 203 -7.17 42.33 12.30
C THR A 203 -6.42 43.39 13.08
N ARG A 204 -5.12 43.55 12.85
CA ARG A 204 -4.31 44.60 13.48
C ARG A 204 -4.73 46.00 13.04
N ALA A 205 -4.89 46.26 11.74
CA ALA A 205 -5.34 47.55 11.20
C ALA A 205 -6.70 47.95 11.78
N ARG A 206 -7.64 46.99 11.89
CA ARG A 206 -8.98 47.26 12.46
C ARG A 206 -8.93 47.53 13.95
N SER A 207 -8.03 46.96 14.72
CA SER A 207 -7.91 47.23 16.14
C SER A 207 -7.33 48.62 16.44
N GLU A 208 -6.56 49.20 15.53
CA GLU A 208 -6.01 50.56 15.65
C GLU A 208 -7.06 51.64 15.33
N GLU A 209 -8.14 51.33 14.61
CA GLU A 209 -9.24 52.29 14.35
C GLU A 209 -10.22 52.46 15.53
N HIS A 210 -10.16 51.57 16.53
CA HIS A 210 -11.08 51.60 17.69
C HIS A 210 -10.40 52.09 18.99
N THR A 211 -9.17 52.61 18.92
CA THR A 211 -8.45 53.26 20.04
C THR A 211 -8.28 54.72 19.76
#